data_ded1433a89ef538c06649533cfb2ddc0
#
_entry.id   ded1433a89ef538c06649533cfb2ddc0
#
_cell.length_a   1.000
_cell.length_b   1.000
_cell.length_c   1.000
_cell.angle_alpha   90.00
_cell.angle_beta   90.00
_cell.angle_gamma   90.00
#
_symmetry.space_group_name_H-M   'P 1'
#
loop_
_entity.id
_entity.type
_entity.pdbx_description
1 polymer ?
#
loop_
_entity_poly.entity_id
_entity_poly.type
_entity_poly.pdbx_seq_one_letter_code
_entity_poly.pdbx_strand_id
1 'polypeptide(L)'
;MAAQPGDYLDEGSFTLLSHSEDNLSPEQSIEKIAQHFAKISQEFQPLNYDLLPKDVQTKLDQPIIESELPIVADHDVYEKICKQKKPRSSVPGDVPRRIVQEFAPEFATPAGIIFRNITKTGHWPKPWRTEYGTPLQKETNPVTEDQLRIISLTSFFSKVYEQYVMIWLMKYVGKQMDWGQYGGTKGCSISHYLIDLVNFILYNQDLNIPIAVLAVMIDFAKAFNRINHNTVITILSRMGVPGWLLRIVMGFLTERELIVRYKGGTSDRKMLPGGGPQGTILGLFLFMILINAAGYNNLERNMGYQITQKKSKRNVIPNIHMKFVDDMTLAGTMNLRECLVPNPDTNQPFPLAFHDRTQHVLPESLNLLQEQLDKMIQYCEENSMMINHNKTKVVLFNTARKYDFMPRLSIEPGINLEVVEEFKLLGIMFQSNLRWQANTDFMCQKAYSRLWMLRRLKKLGAEISEMLDVYQKQVRCVLEMAVAVWEPGLTIAQSKQIERVQKCAFYIILGASHTTYGNALKQLGGELLSERRQKLCLKFAKKSEKHTQFSSWFEPTEERELPLPNTRSDKTVLKYKPVTVRTDRYMDSPLPHLTDLLNNYYDKKK
;
A
#
# COMPACT_ATOMS: atom_id res chain seq x y z
N MET A 1 5.94 -2.35 4.96
CA MET A 1 5.98 -3.48 5.91
C MET A 1 7.38 -3.58 6.49
N ALA A 2 7.56 -3.44 7.80
CA ALA A 2 8.85 -3.68 8.41
C ALA A 2 9.08 -5.20 8.45
N ALA A 3 10.20 -5.68 7.89
CA ALA A 3 10.65 -7.05 8.05
C ALA A 3 10.66 -7.40 9.54
N GLN A 4 10.07 -8.53 9.91
CA GLN A 4 10.04 -8.98 11.31
C GLN A 4 11.44 -9.45 11.73
N PRO A 5 11.89 -9.14 12.94
CA PRO A 5 13.10 -9.73 13.49
C PRO A 5 12.75 -11.16 13.93
N GLY A 6 13.14 -12.14 13.14
CA GLY A 6 12.86 -13.55 13.45
C GLY A 6 13.28 -14.55 12.40
N ASP A 7 13.55 -14.10 11.18
CA ASP A 7 14.15 -14.96 10.16
C ASP A 7 15.69 -14.95 10.26
N TYR A 8 16.20 -15.12 11.48
CA TYR A 8 17.54 -15.66 11.66
C TYR A 8 17.45 -17.14 11.33
N LEU A 9 17.76 -17.43 10.07
CA LEU A 9 17.93 -18.79 9.61
C LEU A 9 18.93 -19.52 10.50
N ASP A 10 18.58 -20.76 10.82
CA ASP A 10 19.40 -21.77 11.43
C ASP A 10 20.86 -21.66 10.94
N GLU A 11 21.82 -21.70 11.85
CA GLU A 11 23.26 -21.57 11.56
C GLU A 11 23.80 -22.66 10.61
N GLY A 12 22.95 -23.61 10.21
CA GLY A 12 23.33 -24.80 9.45
C GLY A 12 23.25 -24.71 7.92
N SER A 13 22.48 -23.79 7.30
CA SER A 13 22.43 -23.73 5.84
C SER A 13 22.81 -22.34 5.31
N PHE A 14 23.89 -22.30 4.55
CA PHE A 14 24.38 -21.09 3.87
C PHE A 14 23.56 -20.72 2.63
N THR A 15 22.59 -21.52 2.24
CA THR A 15 21.84 -21.38 1.00
C THR A 15 20.63 -20.48 1.19
N LEU A 16 20.65 -19.28 0.59
CA LEU A 16 19.48 -18.42 0.39
C LEU A 16 18.49 -19.03 -0.60
N LEU A 17 18.99 -19.88 -1.51
CA LEU A 17 18.25 -20.59 -2.54
C LEU A 17 18.25 -22.07 -2.21
N SER A 18 17.09 -22.70 -2.19
CA SER A 18 16.90 -24.07 -1.68
C SER A 18 17.41 -25.17 -2.60
N HIS A 19 17.72 -24.90 -3.86
CA HIS A 19 18.28 -25.83 -4.83
C HIS A 19 19.10 -25.07 -5.88
N SER A 20 20.30 -24.61 -5.56
CA SER A 20 21.26 -24.34 -6.62
C SER A 20 21.91 -25.67 -6.99
N GLU A 21 21.70 -26.16 -8.20
CA GLU A 21 22.45 -27.30 -8.79
C GLU A 21 23.95 -27.00 -8.86
N ASP A 22 24.34 -25.74 -8.68
CA ASP A 22 25.70 -25.27 -8.60
C ASP A 22 26.19 -25.36 -7.14
N ASN A 23 27.24 -26.13 -6.89
CA ASN A 23 28.01 -26.11 -5.63
C ASN A 23 28.75 -24.77 -5.47
N LEU A 24 28.02 -23.65 -5.43
CA LEU A 24 28.60 -22.32 -5.30
C LEU A 24 29.08 -22.06 -3.89
N SER A 25 30.25 -21.44 -3.74
CA SER A 25 30.67 -20.91 -2.45
C SER A 25 29.71 -19.81 -1.97
N PRO A 26 29.69 -19.51 -0.67
CA PRO A 26 28.89 -18.40 -0.13
C PRO A 26 29.14 -17.08 -0.81
N GLU A 27 30.41 -16.76 -1.12
CA GLU A 27 30.80 -15.53 -1.80
C GLU A 27 30.29 -15.53 -3.24
N GLN A 28 30.40 -16.64 -3.95
CA GLN A 28 29.88 -16.78 -5.33
C GLN A 28 28.36 -16.62 -5.35
N SER A 29 27.66 -17.15 -4.37
CA SER A 29 26.19 -16.99 -4.25
C SER A 29 25.79 -15.55 -4.02
N ILE A 30 26.50 -14.81 -3.16
CA ILE A 30 26.25 -13.39 -2.90
C ILE A 30 26.55 -12.57 -4.16
N GLU A 31 27.64 -12.87 -4.87
CA GLU A 31 28.02 -12.22 -6.10
C GLU A 31 26.99 -12.45 -7.22
N LYS A 32 26.48 -13.67 -7.37
CA LYS A 32 25.41 -14.02 -8.33
C LYS A 32 24.13 -13.21 -8.04
N ILE A 33 23.74 -13.07 -6.78
CA ILE A 33 22.61 -12.24 -6.38
C ILE A 33 22.85 -10.77 -6.74
N ALA A 34 24.02 -10.22 -6.44
CA ALA A 34 24.36 -8.85 -6.74
C ALA A 34 24.32 -8.57 -8.26
N GLN A 35 24.88 -9.47 -9.07
CA GLN A 35 24.85 -9.39 -10.53
C GLN A 35 23.43 -9.44 -11.07
N HIS A 36 22.58 -10.34 -10.55
CA HIS A 36 21.18 -10.43 -10.96
C HIS A 36 20.43 -9.10 -10.77
N PHE A 37 20.54 -8.45 -9.59
CA PHE A 37 19.85 -7.19 -9.33
C PHE A 37 20.47 -6.02 -10.08
N ALA A 38 21.78 -5.99 -10.27
CA ALA A 38 22.47 -4.97 -11.07
C ALA A 38 22.11 -5.06 -12.55
N LYS A 39 21.98 -6.27 -13.12
CA LYS A 39 21.63 -6.50 -14.53
C LYS A 39 20.32 -5.79 -14.91
N ILE A 40 19.32 -5.80 -14.04
CA ILE A 40 18.03 -5.10 -14.29
C ILE A 40 18.25 -3.60 -14.42
N SER A 41 19.07 -3.04 -13.54
CA SER A 41 19.41 -1.61 -13.56
C SER A 41 20.24 -1.24 -14.79
N GLN A 42 21.09 -2.14 -15.29
CA GLN A 42 21.93 -1.92 -16.47
C GLN A 42 21.17 -1.88 -17.80
N GLU A 43 19.89 -2.23 -17.82
CA GLU A 43 19.01 -2.01 -18.99
C GLU A 43 18.78 -0.51 -19.26
N PHE A 44 19.07 0.36 -18.29
CA PHE A 44 18.87 1.80 -18.41
C PHE A 44 20.15 2.54 -18.79
N GLN A 45 19.99 3.60 -19.56
CA GLN A 45 21.05 4.58 -19.77
C GLN A 45 21.30 5.33 -18.46
N PRO A 46 22.56 5.55 -18.06
CA PRO A 46 22.87 6.39 -16.91
C PRO A 46 22.23 7.77 -17.04
N LEU A 47 21.88 8.37 -15.91
CA LEU A 47 21.38 9.73 -15.88
C LEU A 47 22.42 10.66 -16.49
N ASN A 48 22.06 11.31 -17.60
CA ASN A 48 22.94 12.19 -18.35
C ASN A 48 22.18 13.46 -18.73
N TYR A 49 22.80 14.61 -18.48
CA TYR A 49 22.27 15.92 -18.82
C TYR A 49 21.88 16.03 -20.31
N ASP A 50 22.74 15.51 -21.21
CA ASP A 50 22.54 15.60 -22.66
C ASP A 50 21.32 14.80 -23.17
N LEU A 51 20.88 13.80 -22.40
CA LEU A 51 19.70 12.99 -22.71
C LEU A 51 18.39 13.62 -22.22
N LEU A 52 18.46 14.67 -21.41
CA LEU A 52 17.28 15.35 -20.91
C LEU A 52 16.68 16.27 -21.99
N PRO A 53 15.35 16.47 -22.01
CA PRO A 53 14.71 17.44 -22.87
C PRO A 53 15.27 18.85 -22.69
N LYS A 54 15.28 19.66 -23.75
CA LYS A 54 15.88 21.01 -23.76
C LYS A 54 15.27 21.95 -22.72
N ASP A 55 13.97 21.86 -22.48
CA ASP A 55 13.28 22.63 -21.45
C ASP A 55 13.77 22.28 -20.03
N VAL A 56 14.12 21.02 -19.81
CA VAL A 56 14.72 20.57 -18.53
C VAL A 56 16.15 21.05 -18.40
N GLN A 57 16.95 20.95 -19.48
CA GLN A 57 18.33 21.47 -19.53
C GLN A 57 18.35 22.96 -19.21
N THR A 58 17.53 23.76 -19.92
CA THR A 58 17.40 25.20 -19.67
C THR A 58 17.07 25.52 -18.22
N LYS A 59 16.20 24.74 -17.58
CA LYS A 59 15.86 24.90 -16.16
C LYS A 59 17.02 24.55 -15.23
N LEU A 60 17.80 23.53 -15.59
CA LEU A 60 19.01 23.14 -14.87
C LEU A 60 20.14 24.18 -15.01
N ASP A 61 20.23 24.88 -16.15
CA ASP A 61 21.26 25.89 -16.40
C ASP A 61 20.99 27.22 -15.69
N GLN A 62 19.79 27.44 -15.19
CA GLN A 62 19.49 28.65 -14.43
C GLN A 62 20.41 28.78 -13.23
N PRO A 63 20.98 29.98 -12.97
CA PRO A 63 21.83 30.21 -11.83
C PRO A 63 21.06 29.96 -10.53
N ILE A 64 21.76 29.43 -9.53
CA ILE A 64 21.18 29.24 -8.20
C ILE A 64 21.19 30.62 -7.50
N ILE A 65 19.99 31.08 -7.16
CA ILE A 65 19.81 32.29 -6.36
C ILE A 65 19.80 31.85 -4.89
N GLU A 66 20.86 32.18 -4.15
CA GLU A 66 21.03 31.72 -2.77
C GLU A 66 19.87 32.11 -1.84
N SER A 67 19.22 33.24 -2.07
CA SER A 67 18.06 33.69 -1.29
C SER A 67 16.80 32.84 -1.50
N GLU A 68 16.74 32.06 -2.57
CA GLU A 68 15.62 31.14 -2.86
C GLU A 68 15.83 29.75 -2.27
N LEU A 69 17.06 29.44 -1.82
CA LEU A 69 17.35 28.16 -1.22
C LEU A 69 16.72 28.04 0.17
N PRO A 70 16.15 26.87 0.51
CA PRO A 70 15.60 26.67 1.84
C PRO A 70 16.70 26.68 2.91
N ILE A 71 16.39 27.29 4.03
CA ILE A 71 17.29 27.34 5.18
C ILE A 71 17.30 25.96 5.85
N VAL A 72 18.51 25.41 6.07
CA VAL A 72 18.74 24.21 6.88
C VAL A 72 19.41 24.66 8.18
N ALA A 73 18.60 24.89 9.21
CA ALA A 73 19.08 25.30 10.52
C ALA A 73 19.63 24.11 11.32
N ASP A 74 20.68 24.30 12.08
CA ASP A 74 21.29 23.23 12.89
C ASP A 74 20.30 22.67 13.94
N HIS A 75 19.42 23.53 14.49
CA HIS A 75 18.37 23.11 15.40
C HIS A 75 17.37 22.13 14.74
N ASP A 76 16.96 22.40 13.48
CA ASP A 76 16.08 21.49 12.75
C ASP A 76 16.75 20.13 12.46
N VAL A 77 18.07 20.18 12.20
CA VAL A 77 18.88 18.95 12.02
C VAL A 77 18.91 18.14 13.32
N TYR A 78 19.16 18.79 14.44
CA TYR A 78 19.11 18.19 15.78
C TYR A 78 17.75 17.50 16.03
N GLU A 79 16.64 18.22 15.84
CA GLU A 79 15.31 17.66 16.03
C GLU A 79 15.05 16.44 15.14
N LYS A 80 15.46 16.51 13.85
CA LYS A 80 15.29 15.38 12.93
C LYS A 80 16.13 14.17 13.33
N ILE A 81 17.36 14.36 13.84
CA ILE A 81 18.20 13.28 14.38
C ILE A 81 17.47 12.60 15.56
N CYS A 82 16.99 13.39 16.53
CA CYS A 82 16.31 12.88 17.72
C CYS A 82 14.99 12.13 17.38
N LYS A 83 14.23 12.63 16.41
CA LYS A 83 12.94 12.05 15.99
C LYS A 83 13.06 10.74 15.20
N GLN A 84 14.27 10.31 14.81
CA GLN A 84 14.46 9.04 14.11
C GLN A 84 14.11 7.85 15.01
N LYS A 85 13.43 6.85 14.45
CA LYS A 85 13.13 5.60 15.17
C LYS A 85 14.44 4.90 15.59
N LYS A 86 14.44 4.23 16.74
CA LYS A 86 15.60 3.44 17.22
C LYS A 86 16.09 2.47 16.13
N PRO A 87 17.40 2.38 15.90
CA PRO A 87 17.95 1.61 14.80
C PRO A 87 17.90 0.11 15.06
N ARG A 88 17.74 -0.64 13.98
CA ARG A 88 17.91 -2.11 14.01
C ARG A 88 19.13 -2.57 13.21
N SER A 89 19.68 -1.71 12.35
CA SER A 89 20.83 -2.00 11.49
C SER A 89 21.62 -0.73 11.18
N SER A 90 22.92 -0.85 10.96
CA SER A 90 23.84 0.21 10.53
C SER A 90 24.52 -0.18 9.23
N VAL A 91 24.89 0.84 8.44
CA VAL A 91 25.72 0.69 7.24
C VAL A 91 27.18 0.58 7.67
N PRO A 92 28.01 -0.23 7.00
CA PRO A 92 29.44 -0.26 7.28
C PRO A 92 30.09 1.11 7.10
N GLY A 93 30.91 1.50 8.05
CA GLY A 93 31.59 2.80 8.04
C GLY A 93 30.76 3.98 8.53
N ASP A 94 29.44 3.82 8.74
CA ASP A 94 28.63 4.84 9.39
C ASP A 94 28.82 4.81 10.92
N VAL A 95 28.75 5.97 11.54
CA VAL A 95 28.63 6.08 13.00
C VAL A 95 27.31 5.39 13.41
N PRO A 96 27.34 4.45 14.38
CA PRO A 96 26.13 3.79 14.83
C PRO A 96 25.07 4.82 15.23
N ARG A 97 23.86 4.64 14.69
CA ARG A 97 22.76 5.61 14.91
C ARG A 97 22.49 5.91 16.39
N ARG A 98 22.67 4.92 17.26
CA ARG A 98 22.50 5.13 18.71
C ARG A 98 23.46 6.20 19.22
N ILE A 99 24.73 6.16 18.78
CA ILE A 99 25.74 7.17 19.13
C ILE A 99 25.34 8.54 18.55
N VAL A 100 24.93 8.59 17.27
CA VAL A 100 24.47 9.84 16.65
C VAL A 100 23.27 10.45 17.38
N GLN A 101 22.36 9.63 17.90
CA GLN A 101 21.21 10.13 18.66
C GLN A 101 21.56 10.55 20.10
N GLU A 102 22.49 9.86 20.72
CA GLU A 102 23.00 10.19 22.06
C GLU A 102 23.74 11.54 22.05
N PHE A 103 24.56 11.75 21.01
CA PHE A 103 25.36 12.96 20.80
C PHE A 103 24.76 13.85 19.67
N ALA A 104 23.42 13.92 19.61
CA ALA A 104 22.74 14.65 18.55
C ALA A 104 23.10 16.16 18.49
N PRO A 105 23.31 16.87 19.62
CA PRO A 105 23.79 18.27 19.60
C PRO A 105 25.11 18.43 18.85
N GLU A 106 26.08 17.54 19.10
CA GLU A 106 27.43 17.58 18.52
C GLU A 106 27.43 17.25 17.03
N PHE A 107 26.53 16.35 16.60
CA PHE A 107 26.36 15.97 15.19
C PHE A 107 25.53 16.95 14.37
N ALA A 108 24.70 17.78 14.99
CA ALA A 108 23.78 18.66 14.29
C ALA A 108 24.49 19.68 13.38
N THR A 109 25.49 20.38 13.90
CA THR A 109 26.23 21.41 13.14
C THR A 109 27.05 20.82 12.00
N PRO A 110 27.89 19.77 12.19
CA PRO A 110 28.63 19.16 11.08
C PRO A 110 27.68 18.61 9.99
N ALA A 111 26.59 17.94 10.38
CA ALA A 111 25.58 17.44 9.43
C ALA A 111 24.89 18.61 8.70
N GLY A 112 24.58 19.70 9.41
CA GLY A 112 23.98 20.89 8.82
C GLY A 112 24.88 21.56 7.77
N ILE A 113 26.20 21.59 7.99
CA ILE A 113 27.19 22.09 7.01
C ILE A 113 27.12 21.23 5.74
N ILE A 114 27.15 19.91 5.87
CA ILE A 114 27.05 18.98 4.73
C ILE A 114 25.72 19.17 3.98
N PHE A 115 24.60 19.26 4.70
CA PHE A 115 23.27 19.43 4.10
C PHE A 115 23.16 20.74 3.33
N ARG A 116 23.65 21.86 3.89
CA ARG A 116 23.70 23.16 3.21
C ARG A 116 24.57 23.11 1.96
N ASN A 117 25.72 22.41 2.01
CA ASN A 117 26.55 22.22 0.83
C ASN A 117 25.85 21.43 -0.26
N ILE A 118 25.19 20.32 0.07
CA ILE A 118 24.40 19.55 -0.91
C ILE A 118 23.27 20.43 -1.48
N THR A 119 22.61 21.24 -0.66
CA THR A 119 21.54 22.15 -1.10
C THR A 119 22.04 23.17 -2.13
N LYS A 120 23.26 23.70 -1.96
CA LYS A 120 23.89 24.64 -2.89
C LYS A 120 24.42 23.98 -4.17
N THR A 121 25.00 22.80 -4.05
CA THR A 121 25.75 22.19 -5.17
C THR A 121 25.00 21.07 -5.88
N GLY A 122 24.02 20.47 -5.24
CA GLY A 122 23.39 19.21 -5.69
C GLY A 122 24.24 17.97 -5.47
N HIS A 123 25.50 18.13 -5.01
CA HIS A 123 26.46 17.01 -4.92
C HIS A 123 26.30 16.22 -3.62
N TRP A 124 25.92 14.95 -3.74
CA TRP A 124 25.82 14.02 -2.59
C TRP A 124 27.17 13.36 -2.29
N PRO A 125 27.54 13.20 -1.01
CA PRO A 125 28.74 12.44 -0.64
C PRO A 125 28.73 11.02 -1.21
N LYS A 126 29.87 10.56 -1.74
CA LYS A 126 29.99 9.22 -2.35
C LYS A 126 29.49 8.08 -1.42
N PRO A 127 29.82 8.06 -0.10
CA PRO A 127 29.29 7.02 0.81
C PRO A 127 27.76 6.99 0.91
N TRP A 128 27.06 8.09 0.63
CA TRP A 128 25.60 8.17 0.70
C TRP A 128 24.92 7.68 -0.58
N ARG A 129 25.68 7.51 -1.64
CA ARG A 129 25.22 6.93 -2.93
C ARG A 129 25.43 5.41 -3.00
N THR A 130 26.22 4.85 -2.05
CA THR A 130 26.40 3.40 -1.92
C THR A 130 25.26 2.81 -1.07
N GLU A 131 24.59 1.81 -1.59
CA GLU A 131 23.57 1.05 -0.89
C GLU A 131 24.03 -0.36 -0.56
N TYR A 132 23.79 -0.76 0.69
CA TYR A 132 24.06 -2.12 1.14
C TYR A 132 22.78 -2.94 1.07
N GLY A 133 22.69 -3.81 0.08
CA GLY A 133 21.54 -4.64 -0.17
C GLY A 133 21.52 -5.87 0.73
N THR A 134 20.45 -6.02 1.52
CA THR A 134 20.21 -7.27 2.27
C THR A 134 19.15 -8.08 1.55
N PRO A 135 19.47 -9.29 1.06
CA PRO A 135 18.49 -10.14 0.40
C PRO A 135 17.52 -10.73 1.42
N LEU A 136 16.22 -10.63 1.14
CA LEU A 136 15.14 -11.25 1.89
C LEU A 136 14.32 -12.15 0.97
N GLN A 137 13.89 -13.29 1.48
CA GLN A 137 13.02 -14.21 0.77
C GLN A 137 11.60 -13.62 0.63
N LYS A 138 11.04 -13.64 -0.59
CA LYS A 138 9.63 -13.31 -0.86
C LYS A 138 8.72 -14.49 -0.55
N GLU A 139 9.23 -15.69 -0.77
CA GLU A 139 8.52 -16.97 -0.70
C GLU A 139 9.30 -17.94 0.21
N THR A 140 8.62 -18.94 0.74
CA THR A 140 9.27 -20.01 1.51
C THR A 140 10.08 -20.87 0.55
N ASN A 141 11.36 -21.12 0.86
CA ASN A 141 12.30 -21.91 0.05
C ASN A 141 12.46 -21.37 -1.39
N PRO A 142 12.99 -20.16 -1.58
CA PRO A 142 13.22 -19.61 -2.92
C PRO A 142 14.24 -20.46 -3.70
N VAL A 143 13.98 -20.61 -4.98
CA VAL A 143 14.81 -21.40 -5.92
C VAL A 143 15.61 -20.47 -6.84
N THR A 144 15.07 -19.29 -7.14
CA THR A 144 15.68 -18.30 -8.05
C THR A 144 15.86 -16.94 -7.37
N GLU A 145 16.78 -16.13 -7.90
CA GLU A 145 17.06 -14.78 -7.43
C GLU A 145 15.83 -13.85 -7.55
N ASP A 146 14.92 -14.11 -8.48
CA ASP A 146 13.66 -13.37 -8.65
C ASP A 146 12.72 -13.51 -7.44
N GLN A 147 12.86 -14.60 -6.69
CA GLN A 147 12.11 -14.86 -5.46
C GLN A 147 12.73 -14.17 -4.24
N LEU A 148 13.81 -13.43 -4.44
CA LEU A 148 14.42 -12.58 -3.42
C LEU A 148 14.00 -11.12 -3.61
N ARG A 149 14.06 -10.36 -2.53
CA ARG A 149 13.89 -8.90 -2.48
C ARG A 149 15.13 -8.30 -1.84
N ILE A 150 15.73 -7.29 -2.47
CA ILE A 150 16.83 -6.55 -1.85
C ILE A 150 16.26 -5.36 -1.06
N ILE A 151 16.59 -5.30 0.22
CA ILE A 151 16.33 -4.11 1.04
C ILE A 151 17.61 -3.30 1.13
N SER A 152 17.55 -2.09 0.62
CA SER A 152 18.70 -1.19 0.58
C SER A 152 18.87 -0.45 1.91
N LEU A 153 20.04 -0.61 2.51
CA LEU A 153 20.48 0.16 3.66
C LEU A 153 21.39 1.28 3.16
N THR A 154 21.06 2.52 3.48
CA THR A 154 21.82 3.72 3.16
C THR A 154 22.24 4.46 4.42
N SER A 155 23.21 5.37 4.32
CA SER A 155 23.71 6.15 5.43
C SER A 155 22.59 6.82 6.24
N PHE A 156 22.80 6.88 7.56
CA PHE A 156 21.87 7.54 8.48
C PHE A 156 21.65 9.01 8.11
N PHE A 157 22.70 9.75 7.83
CA PHE A 157 22.61 11.18 7.49
C PHE A 157 21.97 11.39 6.12
N SER A 158 22.20 10.48 5.15
CA SER A 158 21.46 10.48 3.89
C SER A 158 19.94 10.45 4.13
N LYS A 159 19.46 9.53 4.96
CA LYS A 159 18.02 9.42 5.30
C LYS A 159 17.47 10.65 6.01
N VAL A 160 18.27 11.32 6.84
CA VAL A 160 17.87 12.58 7.47
C VAL A 160 17.74 13.69 6.42
N TYR A 161 18.69 13.78 5.48
CA TYR A 161 18.63 14.78 4.41
C TYR A 161 17.51 14.51 3.40
N GLU A 162 17.26 13.25 3.05
CA GLU A 162 16.12 12.85 2.20
C GLU A 162 14.77 13.39 2.72
N GLN A 163 14.60 13.54 4.05
CA GLN A 163 13.37 14.13 4.62
C GLN A 163 13.22 15.61 4.26
N TYR A 164 14.32 16.37 4.20
CA TYR A 164 14.27 17.76 3.74
C TYR A 164 13.90 17.83 2.27
N VAL A 165 14.57 17.03 1.44
CA VAL A 165 14.32 16.99 0.00
C VAL A 165 12.88 16.61 -0.28
N MET A 166 12.34 15.59 0.43
CA MET A 166 10.94 15.19 0.32
C MET A 166 9.97 16.33 0.68
N ILE A 167 10.22 17.06 1.76
CA ILE A 167 9.38 18.21 2.16
C ILE A 167 9.41 19.29 1.09
N TRP A 168 10.58 19.58 0.50
CA TRP A 168 10.71 20.59 -0.54
C TRP A 168 10.02 20.16 -1.83
N LEU A 169 10.21 18.92 -2.27
CA LEU A 169 9.52 18.37 -3.45
C LEU A 169 8.00 18.45 -3.29
N MET A 170 7.47 18.07 -2.13
CA MET A 170 6.03 18.10 -1.86
C MET A 170 5.40 19.50 -1.95
N LYS A 171 6.15 20.57 -1.78
CA LYS A 171 5.66 21.93 -2.00
C LYS A 171 5.27 22.18 -3.45
N TYR A 172 6.00 21.59 -4.40
CA TYR A 172 5.77 21.76 -5.83
C TYR A 172 4.81 20.72 -6.40
N VAL A 173 5.01 19.46 -6.04
CA VAL A 173 4.26 18.35 -6.65
C VAL A 173 3.02 17.95 -5.88
N GLY A 174 2.89 18.31 -4.60
CA GLY A 174 1.85 17.79 -3.71
C GLY A 174 0.42 18.00 -4.20
N LYS A 175 0.14 19.13 -4.87
CA LYS A 175 -1.17 19.42 -5.46
C LYS A 175 -1.45 18.68 -6.78
N GLN A 176 -0.42 18.10 -7.38
CA GLN A 176 -0.47 17.36 -8.63
C GLN A 176 -0.40 15.84 -8.42
N MET A 177 -0.23 15.42 -7.15
CA MET A 177 -0.27 14.00 -6.82
C MET A 177 -1.69 13.46 -7.02
N ASP A 178 -1.74 12.24 -7.54
CA ASP A 178 -2.96 11.51 -7.75
C ASP A 178 -3.71 11.26 -6.43
N TRP A 179 -4.99 11.62 -6.38
CA TRP A 179 -5.87 11.34 -5.24
C TRP A 179 -6.09 9.83 -5.03
N GLY A 180 -5.97 9.04 -6.08
CA GLY A 180 -6.00 7.58 -6.03
C GLY A 180 -4.74 6.95 -5.42
N GLN A 181 -3.69 7.74 -5.09
CA GLN A 181 -2.48 7.23 -4.45
C GLN A 181 -2.58 7.28 -2.93
N TYR A 182 -2.81 6.12 -2.31
CA TYR A 182 -2.90 5.96 -0.85
C TYR A 182 -1.55 5.65 -0.21
N GLY A 183 -0.73 4.85 -0.88
CA GLY A 183 0.59 4.44 -0.39
C GLY A 183 1.56 5.62 -0.37
N GLY A 184 2.32 5.78 0.73
CA GLY A 184 3.26 6.90 0.88
C GLY A 184 2.60 8.26 1.16
N THR A 185 1.29 8.39 1.03
CA THR A 185 0.53 9.62 1.29
C THR A 185 0.29 9.79 2.79
N LYS A 186 0.60 10.99 3.30
CA LYS A 186 0.48 11.28 4.74
C LYS A 186 -0.96 11.13 5.23
N GLY A 187 -1.14 10.31 6.26
CA GLY A 187 -2.45 10.07 6.87
C GLY A 187 -3.26 8.96 6.22
N CYS A 188 -2.95 8.56 4.99
CA CYS A 188 -3.55 7.41 4.32
C CYS A 188 -3.03 6.08 4.87
N SER A 189 -3.79 5.02 4.69
CA SER A 189 -3.44 3.67 5.11
C SER A 189 -4.08 2.63 4.20
N ILE A 190 -3.62 1.39 4.32
CA ILE A 190 -4.22 0.22 3.67
C ILE A 190 -5.74 0.17 3.87
N SER A 191 -6.22 0.48 5.09
CA SER A 191 -7.66 0.47 5.38
C SER A 191 -8.44 1.49 4.56
N HIS A 192 -7.89 2.68 4.31
CA HIS A 192 -8.55 3.69 3.48
C HIS A 192 -8.72 3.20 2.04
N TYR A 193 -7.64 2.68 1.45
CA TYR A 193 -7.67 2.09 0.12
C TYR A 193 -8.72 0.98 0.00
N LEU A 194 -8.68 0.02 0.93
CA LEU A 194 -9.57 -1.15 0.88
C LEU A 194 -11.05 -0.77 1.16
N ILE A 195 -11.30 0.23 2.01
CA ILE A 195 -12.66 0.73 2.27
C ILE A 195 -13.23 1.39 1.01
N ASP A 196 -12.45 2.22 0.31
CA ASP A 196 -12.91 2.85 -0.92
C ASP A 196 -13.20 1.80 -2.02
N LEU A 197 -12.35 0.77 -2.14
CA LEU A 197 -12.60 -0.34 -3.07
C LEU A 197 -13.89 -1.11 -2.73
N VAL A 198 -14.05 -1.51 -1.47
CA VAL A 198 -15.25 -2.23 -1.02
C VAL A 198 -16.50 -1.36 -1.18
N ASN A 199 -16.40 -0.08 -0.84
CA ASN A 199 -17.49 0.86 -1.02
C ASN A 199 -17.87 1.05 -2.50
N PHE A 200 -16.89 1.18 -3.39
CA PHE A 200 -17.14 1.26 -4.83
C PHE A 200 -17.93 0.04 -5.34
N ILE A 201 -17.52 -1.16 -4.93
CA ILE A 201 -18.17 -2.40 -5.35
C ILE A 201 -19.60 -2.44 -4.80
N LEU A 202 -19.77 -2.29 -3.49
CA LEU A 202 -21.06 -2.47 -2.84
C LEU A 202 -22.05 -1.33 -3.13
N TYR A 203 -21.58 -0.09 -3.26
CA TYR A 203 -22.41 1.05 -3.68
C TYR A 203 -23.05 0.80 -5.05
N ASN A 204 -22.25 0.40 -6.04
CA ASN A 204 -22.76 0.14 -7.39
C ASN A 204 -23.69 -1.07 -7.42
N GLN A 205 -23.42 -2.12 -6.64
CA GLN A 205 -24.30 -3.29 -6.52
C GLN A 205 -25.60 -3.01 -5.73
N ASP A 206 -25.62 -1.95 -4.92
CA ASP A 206 -26.80 -1.52 -4.17
C ASP A 206 -27.80 -0.70 -5.01
N LEU A 207 -27.44 -0.35 -6.24
CA LEU A 207 -28.31 0.39 -7.15
C LEU A 207 -29.49 -0.47 -7.62
N ASN A 208 -30.57 0.18 -8.11
CA ASN A 208 -31.78 -0.54 -8.59
C ASN A 208 -31.62 -1.10 -10.02
N ILE A 209 -30.39 -1.37 -10.43
CA ILE A 209 -30.01 -2.00 -11.69
C ILE A 209 -29.00 -3.11 -11.42
N PRO A 210 -29.02 -4.21 -12.17
CA PRO A 210 -28.07 -5.29 -11.97
C PRO A 210 -26.69 -4.86 -12.48
N ILE A 211 -25.79 -4.55 -11.56
CA ILE A 211 -24.42 -4.17 -11.88
C ILE A 211 -23.45 -5.24 -11.37
N ALA A 212 -22.57 -5.68 -12.25
CA ALA A 212 -21.34 -6.35 -11.89
C ALA A 212 -20.18 -5.35 -11.85
N VAL A 213 -19.18 -5.65 -11.02
CA VAL A 213 -17.95 -4.88 -10.93
C VAL A 213 -16.78 -5.77 -11.29
N LEU A 214 -15.96 -5.31 -12.24
CA LEU A 214 -14.68 -5.95 -12.53
C LEU A 214 -13.57 -5.15 -11.89
N ALA A 215 -12.61 -5.85 -11.29
CA ALA A 215 -11.40 -5.24 -10.77
C ALA A 215 -10.17 -5.96 -11.31
N VAL A 216 -9.26 -5.21 -11.92
CA VAL A 216 -7.97 -5.66 -12.41
C VAL A 216 -6.94 -5.30 -11.36
N MET A 217 -6.31 -6.31 -10.75
CA MET A 217 -5.23 -6.18 -9.78
C MET A 217 -3.91 -6.22 -10.52
N ILE A 218 -3.30 -5.07 -10.76
CA ILE A 218 -2.07 -4.95 -11.53
C ILE A 218 -0.86 -5.10 -10.62
N ASP A 219 0.03 -6.03 -10.96
CA ASP A 219 1.32 -6.24 -10.31
C ASP A 219 2.45 -5.80 -11.25
N PHE A 220 3.36 -4.95 -10.77
CA PHE A 220 4.51 -4.51 -11.54
C PHE A 220 5.70 -5.44 -11.32
N ALA A 221 6.35 -5.83 -12.41
CA ALA A 221 7.57 -6.62 -12.34
C ALA A 221 8.74 -5.74 -11.90
N LYS A 222 9.33 -6.03 -10.72
CA LYS A 222 10.56 -5.37 -10.23
C LYS A 222 10.45 -3.83 -10.20
N ALA A 223 9.30 -3.30 -9.76
CA ALA A 223 8.91 -1.89 -9.79
C ALA A 223 10.04 -0.92 -9.41
N PHE A 224 10.66 -1.10 -8.24
CA PHE A 224 11.74 -0.22 -7.75
C PHE A 224 13.02 -0.33 -8.56
N ASN A 225 13.33 -1.51 -9.14
CA ASN A 225 14.54 -1.70 -9.94
C ASN A 225 14.40 -1.11 -11.35
N ARG A 226 13.19 -0.78 -11.79
CA ARG A 226 12.89 -0.26 -13.13
C ARG A 226 12.59 1.24 -13.17
N ILE A 227 13.02 2.00 -12.19
CA ILE A 227 12.89 3.46 -12.20
C ILE A 227 13.91 4.03 -13.21
N ASN A 228 13.42 4.62 -14.30
CA ASN A 228 14.26 5.35 -15.24
C ASN A 228 14.58 6.75 -14.69
N HIS A 229 15.84 7.02 -14.44
CA HIS A 229 16.27 8.27 -13.80
C HIS A 229 15.99 9.50 -14.68
N ASN A 230 16.24 9.41 -16.01
CA ASN A 230 15.98 10.51 -16.94
C ASN A 230 14.48 10.84 -17.02
N THR A 231 13.63 9.81 -17.04
CA THR A 231 12.17 9.98 -17.03
C THR A 231 11.69 10.69 -15.76
N VAL A 232 12.18 10.26 -14.59
CA VAL A 232 11.75 10.86 -13.31
C VAL A 232 12.16 12.34 -13.22
N ILE A 233 13.36 12.71 -13.64
CA ILE A 233 13.81 14.12 -13.67
C ILE A 233 12.92 14.93 -14.62
N THR A 234 12.59 14.37 -15.78
CA THR A 234 11.69 15.01 -16.74
C THR A 234 10.29 15.25 -16.17
N ILE A 235 9.72 14.23 -15.52
CA ILE A 235 8.39 14.35 -14.86
C ILE A 235 8.43 15.43 -13.76
N LEU A 236 9.43 15.40 -12.89
CA LEU A 236 9.57 16.39 -11.82
C LEU A 236 9.69 17.82 -12.38
N SER A 237 10.47 18.01 -13.45
CA SER A 237 10.59 19.29 -14.12
C SER A 237 9.24 19.79 -14.65
N ARG A 238 8.46 18.92 -15.31
CA ARG A 238 7.11 19.23 -15.83
C ARG A 238 6.12 19.53 -14.71
N MET A 239 6.30 18.93 -13.53
CA MET A 239 5.52 19.25 -12.32
C MET A 239 5.94 20.57 -11.64
N GLY A 240 6.84 21.36 -12.25
CA GLY A 240 7.22 22.67 -11.75
C GLY A 240 8.32 22.67 -10.69
N VAL A 241 9.05 21.58 -10.51
CA VAL A 241 10.18 21.52 -9.60
C VAL A 241 11.32 22.43 -10.12
N PRO A 242 11.87 23.36 -9.30
CA PRO A 242 12.91 24.28 -9.71
C PRO A 242 14.26 23.60 -9.95
N GLY A 243 15.11 24.21 -10.78
CA GLY A 243 16.39 23.65 -11.21
C GLY A 243 17.32 23.27 -10.06
N TRP A 244 17.41 24.10 -9.01
CA TRP A 244 18.23 23.78 -7.83
C TRP A 244 17.81 22.46 -7.15
N LEU A 245 16.50 22.20 -7.07
CA LEU A 245 15.98 20.99 -6.42
C LEU A 245 16.10 19.78 -7.34
N LEU A 246 15.95 19.97 -8.68
CA LEU A 246 16.23 18.91 -9.66
C LEU A 246 17.70 18.47 -9.59
N ARG A 247 18.68 19.42 -9.43
CA ARG A 247 20.10 19.07 -9.27
C ARG A 247 20.34 18.20 -8.02
N ILE A 248 19.64 18.47 -6.90
CA ILE A 248 19.73 17.64 -5.70
C ILE A 248 19.22 16.22 -5.98
N VAL A 249 18.08 16.07 -6.68
CA VAL A 249 17.54 14.75 -7.03
C VAL A 249 18.47 14.04 -8.03
N MET A 250 19.03 14.76 -9.00
CA MET A 250 20.02 14.20 -9.92
C MET A 250 21.23 13.67 -9.16
N GLY A 251 21.81 14.45 -8.25
CA GLY A 251 22.94 14.01 -7.43
C GLY A 251 22.63 12.81 -6.54
N PHE A 252 21.37 12.64 -6.11
CA PHE A 252 20.93 11.43 -5.40
C PHE A 252 20.92 10.20 -6.31
N LEU A 253 20.56 10.35 -7.59
CA LEU A 253 20.42 9.26 -8.56
C LEU A 253 21.73 8.92 -9.30
N THR A 254 22.67 9.87 -9.39
CA THR A 254 23.91 9.70 -10.16
C THR A 254 24.93 8.82 -9.43
N GLU A 255 25.63 7.96 -10.17
CA GLU A 255 26.72 7.10 -9.67
C GLU A 255 26.34 6.28 -8.44
N ARG A 256 25.15 5.70 -8.43
CA ARG A 256 24.75 4.80 -7.36
C ARG A 256 25.43 3.45 -7.49
N GLU A 257 25.79 2.88 -6.34
CA GLU A 257 26.46 1.59 -6.23
C GLU A 257 25.68 0.64 -5.30
N LEU A 258 25.60 -0.63 -5.65
CA LEU A 258 25.05 -1.71 -4.82
C LEU A 258 26.18 -2.63 -4.33
N ILE A 259 26.16 -2.94 -3.04
CA ILE A 259 26.94 -4.01 -2.41
C ILE A 259 25.95 -4.94 -1.70
N VAL A 260 25.84 -6.19 -2.10
CA VAL A 260 24.98 -7.16 -1.40
C VAL A 260 25.72 -7.73 -0.20
N ARG A 261 25.02 -7.80 0.94
CA ARG A 261 25.56 -8.36 2.20
C ARG A 261 24.66 -9.46 2.73
N TYR A 262 25.28 -10.58 3.06
CA TYR A 262 24.58 -11.72 3.67
C TYR A 262 25.52 -12.53 4.56
N LYS A 263 25.10 -12.85 5.80
CA LYS A 263 25.84 -13.67 6.78
C LYS A 263 27.35 -13.37 6.90
N GLY A 264 27.70 -12.08 6.88
CA GLY A 264 29.11 -11.64 7.03
C GLY A 264 29.88 -11.49 5.70
N GLY A 265 29.40 -12.08 4.60
CA GLY A 265 29.98 -11.90 3.27
C GLY A 265 29.44 -10.65 2.57
N THR A 266 30.20 -10.16 1.58
CA THR A 266 29.85 -9.00 0.75
C THR A 266 30.19 -9.29 -0.71
N SER A 267 29.36 -8.78 -1.64
CA SER A 267 29.68 -8.79 -3.07
C SER A 267 30.66 -7.68 -3.44
N ASP A 268 31.17 -7.73 -4.66
CA ASP A 268 31.75 -6.59 -5.31
C ASP A 268 30.74 -5.46 -5.53
N ARG A 269 31.26 -4.26 -5.79
CA ARG A 269 30.44 -3.07 -6.10
C ARG A 269 29.84 -3.21 -7.49
N LYS A 270 28.54 -2.98 -7.61
CA LYS A 270 27.81 -2.96 -8.88
C LYS A 270 27.22 -1.58 -9.11
N MET A 271 27.49 -0.99 -10.27
CA MET A 271 26.87 0.28 -10.67
C MET A 271 25.38 0.10 -10.98
N LEU A 272 24.58 1.09 -10.55
CA LEU A 272 23.13 1.12 -10.76
C LEU A 272 22.73 2.36 -11.58
N PRO A 273 22.76 2.29 -12.92
CA PRO A 273 22.36 3.40 -13.79
C PRO A 273 20.85 3.68 -13.79
N GLY A 274 20.05 2.76 -13.29
CA GLY A 274 18.59 2.89 -13.09
C GLY A 274 18.15 2.29 -11.77
N GLY A 275 16.87 2.34 -11.50
CA GLY A 275 16.27 1.86 -10.25
C GLY A 275 16.35 2.86 -9.11
N GLY A 276 15.64 2.55 -8.03
CA GLY A 276 15.63 3.34 -6.80
C GLY A 276 15.87 2.47 -5.58
N PRO A 277 16.61 2.95 -4.57
CA PRO A 277 16.94 2.15 -3.40
C PRO A 277 15.70 1.82 -2.58
N GLN A 278 15.33 0.55 -2.53
CA GLN A 278 14.17 0.07 -1.78
C GLN A 278 14.44 0.15 -0.27
N GLY A 279 13.78 1.07 0.42
CA GLY A 279 13.94 1.31 1.86
C GLY A 279 14.45 2.71 2.20
N THR A 280 14.55 3.59 1.20
CA THR A 280 14.81 5.02 1.38
C THR A 280 13.53 5.85 1.18
N ILE A 281 13.55 7.08 1.61
CA ILE A 281 12.40 8.00 1.47
C ILE A 281 12.27 8.47 0.03
N LEU A 282 13.38 8.90 -0.57
CA LEU A 282 13.36 9.38 -1.96
C LEU A 282 13.12 8.25 -2.95
N GLY A 283 13.68 7.06 -2.74
CA GLY A 283 13.42 5.91 -3.63
C GLY A 283 11.93 5.59 -3.75
N LEU A 284 11.21 5.55 -2.62
CA LEU A 284 9.76 5.39 -2.61
C LEU A 284 9.05 6.55 -3.33
N PHE A 285 9.45 7.78 -3.02
CA PHE A 285 8.82 8.97 -3.58
C PHE A 285 9.02 9.07 -5.10
N LEU A 286 10.21 8.78 -5.61
CA LEU A 286 10.50 8.81 -7.04
C LEU A 286 9.71 7.74 -7.81
N PHE A 287 9.51 6.57 -7.22
CA PHE A 287 8.59 5.58 -7.78
C PHE A 287 7.14 6.11 -7.81
N MET A 288 6.69 6.76 -6.74
CA MET A 288 5.36 7.37 -6.71
C MET A 288 5.20 8.46 -7.79
N ILE A 289 6.22 9.27 -8.03
CA ILE A 289 6.23 10.27 -9.13
C ILE A 289 6.13 9.57 -10.49
N LEU A 290 6.90 8.50 -10.69
CA LEU A 290 6.87 7.74 -11.93
C LEU A 290 5.48 7.16 -12.19
N ILE A 291 4.82 6.58 -11.20
CA ILE A 291 3.49 5.98 -11.35
C ILE A 291 2.35 7.00 -11.26
N ASN A 292 2.65 8.25 -10.87
CA ASN A 292 1.62 9.28 -10.68
C ASN A 292 0.76 9.49 -11.92
N ALA A 293 1.38 9.56 -13.10
CA ALA A 293 0.70 9.76 -14.37
C ALA A 293 0.19 8.47 -15.02
N ALA A 294 0.51 7.31 -14.45
CA ALA A 294 0.07 6.01 -14.96
C ALA A 294 -1.46 5.88 -14.86
N GLY A 295 -2.14 5.68 -15.99
CA GLY A 295 -3.59 5.64 -16.08
C GLY A 295 -4.27 7.00 -16.26
N TYR A 296 -3.51 8.10 -16.34
CA TYR A 296 -4.03 9.43 -16.61
C TYR A 296 -3.85 9.85 -18.06
N ASN A 297 -4.94 9.86 -18.82
CA ASN A 297 -5.20 10.91 -19.78
C ASN A 297 -6.44 11.65 -19.31
N ASN A 298 -6.26 12.86 -18.75
CA ASN A 298 -7.22 13.96 -18.62
C ASN A 298 -8.72 13.64 -18.35
N LEU A 299 -9.06 12.44 -17.90
CA LEU A 299 -10.39 12.15 -17.42
C LEU A 299 -10.49 12.74 -16.01
N GLU A 300 -10.94 13.99 -16.04
CA GLU A 300 -11.54 14.74 -14.96
C GLU A 300 -10.86 14.61 -13.58
N ARG A 301 -9.97 15.54 -13.29
CA ARG A 301 -9.50 15.90 -11.94
C ARG A 301 -10.63 16.06 -10.89
N ASN A 302 -11.87 15.79 -11.28
CA ASN A 302 -13.09 16.06 -10.52
C ASN A 302 -13.82 14.83 -10.03
N MET A 303 -13.31 13.62 -10.24
CA MET A 303 -13.82 12.47 -9.50
C MET A 303 -13.06 12.29 -8.19
N GLY A 304 -12.89 13.38 -7.46
CA GLY A 304 -12.92 13.23 -6.01
C GLY A 304 -14.23 12.50 -5.70
N TYR A 305 -14.14 11.44 -4.92
CA TYR A 305 -15.27 10.73 -4.33
C TYR A 305 -16.14 11.69 -3.51
N GLN A 306 -16.70 12.69 -4.15
CA GLN A 306 -17.90 13.30 -3.66
C GLN A 306 -19.01 12.33 -4.07
N ILE A 307 -19.23 11.33 -3.22
CA ILE A 307 -20.55 10.75 -3.09
C ILE A 307 -21.45 11.89 -2.58
N THR A 308 -21.61 12.91 -3.43
CA THR A 308 -22.64 13.91 -3.22
C THR A 308 -23.94 13.18 -3.50
N GLN A 309 -24.54 12.68 -2.46
CA GLN A 309 -25.93 12.26 -2.45
C GLN A 309 -26.80 13.48 -2.76
N LYS A 310 -26.79 13.94 -4.02
CA LYS A 310 -27.84 14.83 -4.50
C LYS A 310 -29.14 14.05 -4.49
N LYS A 311 -30.11 14.54 -3.77
CA LYS A 311 -31.39 14.00 -3.29
C LYS A 311 -32.30 13.28 -4.30
N SER A 312 -31.98 13.00 -5.56
CA SER A 312 -32.97 12.43 -6.47
C SER A 312 -32.59 11.21 -7.27
N LYS A 313 -31.34 10.94 -7.57
CA LYS A 313 -30.93 9.71 -8.27
C LYS A 313 -29.49 9.35 -7.89
N ARG A 314 -29.28 8.15 -7.31
CA ARG A 314 -27.97 7.55 -7.21
C ARG A 314 -27.50 7.19 -8.62
N ASN A 315 -26.37 7.72 -9.02
CA ASN A 315 -25.77 7.43 -10.32
C ASN A 315 -24.74 6.30 -10.19
N VAL A 316 -24.60 5.52 -11.26
CA VAL A 316 -23.51 4.55 -11.42
C VAL A 316 -22.19 5.30 -11.35
N ILE A 317 -21.24 4.81 -10.57
CA ILE A 317 -19.84 5.24 -10.63
C ILE A 317 -19.16 4.32 -11.65
N PRO A 318 -18.77 4.80 -12.83
CA PRO A 318 -18.37 3.91 -13.92
C PRO A 318 -17.06 3.18 -13.63
N ASN A 319 -16.03 3.88 -13.18
CA ASN A 319 -14.70 3.32 -13.00
C ASN A 319 -13.94 4.05 -11.91
N ILE A 320 -12.97 3.35 -11.33
CA ILE A 320 -11.96 3.91 -10.43
C ILE A 320 -10.58 3.33 -10.75
N HIS A 321 -9.56 4.09 -10.41
CA HIS A 321 -8.20 3.59 -10.29
C HIS A 321 -7.67 3.94 -8.90
N MET A 322 -6.94 3.02 -8.33
CA MET A 322 -6.42 3.15 -6.97
C MET A 322 -5.01 2.59 -6.93
N LYS A 323 -4.12 3.26 -6.19
CA LYS A 323 -2.71 2.90 -6.08
C LYS A 323 -2.27 2.83 -4.63
N PHE A 324 -1.52 1.81 -4.28
CA PHE A 324 -0.84 1.73 -3.00
C PHE A 324 0.63 1.40 -3.23
N VAL A 325 1.40 2.41 -3.61
CA VAL A 325 2.77 2.33 -4.13
C VAL A 325 2.78 1.54 -5.45
N ASP A 326 3.23 0.28 -5.43
CA ASP A 326 3.30 -0.65 -6.57
C ASP A 326 2.02 -1.48 -6.77
N ASP A 327 1.22 -1.66 -5.74
CA ASP A 327 -0.09 -2.31 -5.88
C ASP A 327 -1.10 -1.34 -6.54
N MET A 328 -1.62 -1.69 -7.70
CA MET A 328 -2.61 -0.88 -8.41
C MET A 328 -3.87 -1.67 -8.73
N THR A 329 -5.02 -1.04 -8.57
CA THR A 329 -6.32 -1.58 -8.95
C THR A 329 -7.01 -0.65 -9.95
N LEU A 330 -7.41 -1.20 -11.08
CA LEU A 330 -8.40 -0.60 -11.97
C LEU A 330 -9.72 -1.33 -11.76
N ALA A 331 -10.80 -0.60 -11.51
CA ALA A 331 -12.11 -1.25 -11.40
C ALA A 331 -13.16 -0.50 -12.21
N GLY A 332 -14.04 -1.25 -12.87
CA GLY A 332 -15.12 -0.74 -13.69
C GLY A 332 -16.43 -1.44 -13.41
N THR A 333 -17.53 -0.75 -13.66
CA THR A 333 -18.89 -1.27 -13.54
C THR A 333 -19.39 -1.75 -14.88
N MET A 334 -20.21 -2.78 -14.86
CA MET A 334 -20.89 -3.33 -16.03
C MET A 334 -22.37 -3.50 -15.75
N ASN A 335 -23.21 -2.88 -16.59
CA ASN A 335 -24.66 -3.07 -16.54
C ASN A 335 -25.02 -4.41 -17.18
N LEU A 336 -25.46 -5.35 -16.37
CA LEU A 336 -25.77 -6.71 -16.84
C LEU A 336 -26.97 -6.79 -17.77
N ARG A 337 -27.83 -5.76 -17.84
CA ARG A 337 -28.92 -5.69 -18.83
C ARG A 337 -28.41 -5.47 -20.25
N GLU A 338 -27.30 -4.78 -20.40
CA GLU A 338 -26.65 -4.52 -21.70
C GLU A 338 -25.93 -5.77 -22.24
N CYS A 339 -25.72 -6.76 -21.37
CA CYS A 339 -25.11 -8.05 -21.72
C CYS A 339 -26.13 -9.10 -22.19
N LEU A 340 -27.41 -8.73 -22.34
CA LEU A 340 -28.45 -9.62 -22.81
C LEU A 340 -28.66 -9.42 -24.32
N VAL A 341 -28.52 -10.47 -25.10
CA VAL A 341 -28.93 -10.52 -26.50
C VAL A 341 -30.32 -11.10 -26.59
N PRO A 342 -31.25 -10.53 -27.37
CA PRO A 342 -32.53 -11.17 -27.64
C PRO A 342 -32.29 -12.54 -28.31
N ASN A 343 -32.89 -13.60 -27.80
CA ASN A 343 -32.89 -14.89 -28.50
C ASN A 343 -33.67 -14.71 -29.81
N PRO A 344 -33.08 -14.97 -30.98
CA PRO A 344 -33.76 -14.77 -32.25
C PRO A 344 -35.02 -15.63 -32.38
N ASP A 345 -35.08 -16.77 -31.68
CA ASP A 345 -36.21 -17.71 -31.78
C ASP A 345 -37.34 -17.42 -30.80
N THR A 346 -37.08 -16.81 -29.65
CA THR A 346 -38.08 -16.63 -28.58
C THR A 346 -38.32 -15.21 -28.15
N ASN A 347 -37.52 -14.25 -28.65
CA ASN A 347 -37.51 -12.85 -28.25
C ASN A 347 -37.31 -12.61 -26.73
N GLN A 348 -36.91 -13.66 -25.99
CA GLN A 348 -36.55 -13.56 -24.57
C GLN A 348 -35.08 -13.24 -24.42
N PRO A 349 -34.72 -12.40 -23.45
CA PRO A 349 -33.34 -12.05 -23.24
C PRO A 349 -32.51 -13.28 -22.81
N PHE A 350 -31.47 -13.59 -23.58
CA PHE A 350 -30.50 -14.65 -23.30
C PHE A 350 -29.21 -14.03 -22.76
N PRO A 351 -28.57 -14.63 -21.74
CA PRO A 351 -27.22 -14.22 -21.35
C PRO A 351 -26.28 -14.48 -22.53
N LEU A 352 -25.44 -13.50 -22.88
CA LEU A 352 -24.38 -13.69 -23.86
C LEU A 352 -23.47 -14.84 -23.40
N ALA A 353 -23.73 -16.04 -23.97
CA ALA A 353 -22.81 -17.15 -23.84
C ALA A 353 -21.56 -16.82 -24.69
N PHE A 354 -20.46 -16.44 -24.04
CA PHE A 354 -19.20 -16.02 -24.67
C PHE A 354 -18.46 -17.18 -25.40
N HIS A 355 -19.19 -18.11 -26.03
CA HIS A 355 -18.59 -19.26 -26.70
C HIS A 355 -18.37 -19.09 -28.21
N ASP A 356 -18.88 -18.03 -28.83
CA ASP A 356 -18.70 -17.85 -30.28
C ASP A 356 -17.75 -16.66 -30.57
N ARG A 357 -16.66 -16.96 -31.30
CA ARG A 357 -15.44 -16.16 -31.40
C ARG A 357 -15.47 -15.08 -32.48
N THR A 358 -16.56 -14.83 -33.18
CA THR A 358 -16.47 -14.12 -34.44
C THR A 358 -17.21 -12.77 -34.54
N GLN A 359 -18.13 -12.42 -33.63
CA GLN A 359 -18.87 -11.14 -33.71
C GLN A 359 -19.35 -10.64 -32.34
N HIS A 360 -18.46 -10.31 -31.40
CA HIS A 360 -18.89 -9.81 -30.09
C HIS A 360 -18.58 -8.32 -29.93
N VAL A 361 -19.64 -7.53 -29.94
CA VAL A 361 -19.61 -6.17 -29.38
C VAL A 361 -19.54 -6.35 -27.86
N LEU A 362 -18.37 -6.09 -27.29
CA LEU A 362 -18.23 -6.03 -25.84
C LEU A 362 -19.15 -4.94 -25.30
N PRO A 363 -19.77 -5.10 -24.11
CA PRO A 363 -20.49 -4.02 -23.48
C PRO A 363 -19.61 -2.77 -23.40
N GLU A 364 -20.14 -1.59 -23.70
CA GLU A 364 -19.40 -0.32 -23.72
C GLU A 364 -18.59 -0.12 -22.44
N SER A 365 -19.13 -0.52 -21.30
CA SER A 365 -18.48 -0.47 -20.00
C SER A 365 -17.24 -1.38 -19.88
N LEU A 366 -17.23 -2.55 -20.54
CA LEU A 366 -16.06 -3.44 -20.58
C LEU A 366 -14.99 -2.89 -21.53
N ASN A 367 -15.41 -2.27 -22.65
CA ASN A 367 -14.49 -1.59 -23.55
C ASN A 367 -13.79 -0.43 -22.85
N LEU A 368 -14.51 0.37 -22.06
CA LEU A 368 -13.91 1.45 -21.27
C LEU A 368 -12.85 0.95 -20.30
N LEU A 369 -13.07 -0.19 -19.64
CA LEU A 369 -12.07 -0.76 -18.75
C LEU A 369 -10.85 -1.30 -19.50
N GLN A 370 -11.06 -1.95 -20.68
CA GLN A 370 -9.97 -2.38 -21.55
C GLN A 370 -9.17 -1.18 -22.05
N GLU A 371 -9.82 -0.12 -22.53
CA GLU A 371 -9.14 1.11 -22.95
C GLU A 371 -8.29 1.73 -21.84
N GLN A 372 -8.77 1.70 -20.60
CA GLN A 372 -7.98 2.16 -19.46
C GLN A 372 -6.76 1.28 -19.19
N LEU A 373 -6.93 -0.03 -19.33
CA LEU A 373 -5.84 -0.99 -19.21
C LEU A 373 -4.82 -0.78 -20.34
N ASP A 374 -5.27 -0.59 -21.58
CA ASP A 374 -4.40 -0.33 -22.74
C ASP A 374 -3.58 0.96 -22.57
N LYS A 375 -4.21 2.04 -22.09
CA LYS A 375 -3.51 3.29 -21.75
C LYS A 375 -2.47 3.09 -20.67
N MET A 376 -2.77 2.24 -19.68
CA MET A 376 -1.81 1.89 -18.64
C MET A 376 -0.63 1.11 -19.20
N ILE A 377 -0.89 0.14 -20.07
CA ILE A 377 0.14 -0.66 -20.73
C ILE A 377 1.05 0.25 -21.56
N GLN A 378 0.46 1.09 -22.40
CA GLN A 378 1.20 2.08 -23.19
C GLN A 378 2.07 2.97 -22.31
N TYR A 379 1.52 3.49 -21.20
CA TYR A 379 2.30 4.28 -20.25
C TYR A 379 3.49 3.49 -19.67
N CYS A 380 3.28 2.23 -19.34
CA CYS A 380 4.35 1.36 -18.82
C CYS A 380 5.47 1.16 -19.85
N GLU A 381 5.12 0.92 -21.10
CA GLU A 381 6.08 0.76 -22.20
C GLU A 381 6.89 2.03 -22.43
N GLU A 382 6.23 3.18 -22.54
CA GLU A 382 6.85 4.50 -22.72
C GLU A 382 7.82 4.86 -21.57
N ASN A 383 7.57 4.37 -20.36
CA ASN A 383 8.36 4.69 -19.16
C ASN A 383 9.24 3.52 -18.69
N SER A 384 9.41 2.48 -19.52
CA SER A 384 10.23 1.30 -19.24
C SER A 384 9.80 0.53 -17.97
N MET A 385 8.54 0.62 -17.61
CA MET A 385 7.91 -0.18 -16.58
C MET A 385 7.40 -1.50 -17.17
N MET A 386 7.30 -2.53 -16.37
CA MET A 386 6.76 -3.83 -16.82
C MET A 386 5.62 -4.29 -15.93
N ILE A 387 4.52 -4.70 -16.54
CA ILE A 387 3.42 -5.37 -15.85
C ILE A 387 3.72 -6.86 -15.77
N ASN A 388 3.50 -7.47 -14.62
CA ASN A 388 3.65 -8.90 -14.43
C ASN A 388 2.34 -9.62 -14.82
N HIS A 389 2.28 -10.18 -16.01
CA HIS A 389 1.10 -10.88 -16.56
C HIS A 389 0.62 -12.02 -15.64
N ASN A 390 1.54 -12.81 -15.11
CA ASN A 390 1.21 -13.99 -14.30
C ASN A 390 0.61 -13.63 -12.94
N LYS A 391 0.96 -12.45 -12.40
CA LYS A 391 0.48 -11.97 -11.10
C LYS A 391 -0.69 -11.00 -11.22
N THR A 392 -0.86 -10.36 -12.38
CA THR A 392 -2.02 -9.51 -12.65
C THR A 392 -3.26 -10.39 -12.80
N LYS A 393 -4.31 -10.10 -12.05
CA LYS A 393 -5.53 -10.91 -11.97
C LYS A 393 -6.77 -10.03 -12.16
N VAL A 394 -7.83 -10.66 -12.63
CA VAL A 394 -9.17 -10.05 -12.72
C VAL A 394 -10.06 -10.68 -11.69
N VAL A 395 -10.87 -9.88 -11.03
CA VAL A 395 -11.93 -10.36 -10.13
C VAL A 395 -13.26 -9.83 -10.59
N LEU A 396 -14.21 -10.73 -10.76
CA LEU A 396 -15.58 -10.41 -11.09
C LEU A 396 -16.44 -10.43 -9.81
N PHE A 397 -16.91 -9.27 -9.38
CA PHE A 397 -17.90 -9.15 -8.31
C PHE A 397 -19.30 -9.11 -8.94
N ASN A 398 -19.96 -10.26 -8.93
CA ASN A 398 -21.31 -10.41 -9.45
C ASN A 398 -22.25 -11.03 -8.41
N THR A 399 -23.34 -10.34 -8.09
CA THR A 399 -24.38 -10.83 -7.17
C THR A 399 -25.61 -11.34 -7.89
N ALA A 400 -25.76 -11.05 -9.16
CA ALA A 400 -26.91 -11.41 -9.96
C ALA A 400 -26.73 -12.79 -10.60
N ARG A 401 -27.15 -13.86 -9.89
CA ARG A 401 -27.00 -15.25 -10.30
C ARG A 401 -27.59 -15.60 -11.68
N LYS A 402 -28.46 -14.75 -12.22
CA LYS A 402 -29.07 -14.96 -13.55
C LYS A 402 -28.12 -14.65 -14.71
N TYR A 403 -26.99 -13.98 -14.43
CA TYR A 403 -26.04 -13.54 -15.43
C TYR A 403 -24.73 -14.25 -15.17
N ASP A 404 -24.52 -15.34 -15.87
CA ASP A 404 -23.26 -16.09 -15.83
C ASP A 404 -22.45 -15.73 -17.07
N PHE A 405 -21.33 -15.02 -16.88
CA PHE A 405 -20.42 -14.65 -17.94
C PHE A 405 -19.00 -14.53 -17.41
N MET A 406 -18.04 -14.79 -18.29
CA MET A 406 -16.61 -14.63 -17.97
C MET A 406 -16.04 -13.47 -18.79
N PRO A 407 -15.66 -12.36 -18.12
CA PRO A 407 -15.07 -11.23 -18.81
C PRO A 407 -13.67 -11.60 -19.34
N ARG A 408 -13.33 -11.12 -20.53
CA ARG A 408 -12.00 -11.27 -21.11
C ARG A 408 -11.36 -9.90 -21.23
N LEU A 409 -10.32 -9.68 -20.45
CA LEU A 409 -9.43 -8.53 -20.55
C LEU A 409 -8.06 -9.05 -20.94
N SER A 410 -7.37 -8.36 -21.81
CA SER A 410 -6.05 -8.75 -22.29
C SER A 410 -5.01 -7.67 -22.01
N ILE A 411 -3.79 -8.10 -21.75
CA ILE A 411 -2.63 -7.19 -21.66
C ILE A 411 -1.90 -7.15 -23.01
N GLU A 412 -1.85 -8.28 -23.70
CA GLU A 412 -1.28 -8.39 -25.03
C GLU A 412 -2.25 -9.15 -25.95
N PRO A 413 -2.17 -8.93 -27.29
CA PRO A 413 -3.01 -9.66 -28.23
C PRO A 413 -2.90 -11.17 -28.00
N GLY A 414 -4.03 -11.81 -27.68
CA GLY A 414 -4.11 -13.26 -27.44
C GLY A 414 -3.80 -13.73 -26.03
N ILE A 415 -3.34 -12.86 -25.12
CA ILE A 415 -3.08 -13.20 -23.72
C ILE A 415 -4.17 -12.60 -22.84
N ASN A 416 -5.14 -13.43 -22.44
CA ASN A 416 -6.19 -13.02 -21.52
C ASN A 416 -5.70 -13.08 -20.08
N LEU A 417 -6.14 -12.11 -19.27
CA LEU A 417 -5.92 -12.12 -17.82
C LEU A 417 -6.74 -13.23 -17.15
N GLU A 418 -6.14 -13.87 -16.17
CA GLU A 418 -6.81 -14.90 -15.38
C GLU A 418 -7.87 -14.27 -14.46
N VAL A 419 -9.09 -14.79 -14.52
CA VAL A 419 -10.19 -14.44 -13.62
C VAL A 419 -10.12 -15.34 -12.41
N VAL A 420 -10.07 -14.75 -11.21
CA VAL A 420 -9.95 -15.49 -9.95
C VAL A 420 -11.11 -15.16 -9.01
N GLU A 421 -11.50 -16.14 -8.18
CA GLU A 421 -12.52 -15.95 -7.15
C GLU A 421 -11.96 -15.42 -5.82
N GLU A 422 -10.70 -15.71 -5.56
CA GLU A 422 -9.98 -15.27 -4.35
C GLU A 422 -8.67 -14.63 -4.71
N PHE A 423 -8.32 -13.55 -4.02
CA PHE A 423 -7.06 -12.85 -4.22
C PHE A 423 -6.61 -12.17 -2.93
N LYS A 424 -5.31 -11.98 -2.82
CA LYS A 424 -4.70 -11.30 -1.70
C LYS A 424 -4.30 -9.89 -2.09
N LEU A 425 -4.92 -8.88 -1.47
CA LEU A 425 -4.63 -7.47 -1.71
C LEU A 425 -4.19 -6.81 -0.40
N LEU A 426 -3.00 -6.21 -0.41
CA LEU A 426 -2.45 -5.48 0.75
C LEU A 426 -2.52 -6.27 2.06
N GLY A 427 -2.37 -7.59 1.98
CA GLY A 427 -2.36 -8.48 3.14
C GLY A 427 -3.72 -8.98 3.63
N ILE A 428 -4.81 -8.62 2.95
CA ILE A 428 -6.18 -9.09 3.20
C ILE A 428 -6.59 -10.04 2.08
N MET A 429 -7.25 -11.14 2.44
CA MET A 429 -7.82 -12.09 1.48
C MET A 429 -9.24 -11.64 1.10
N PHE A 430 -9.44 -11.39 -0.18
CA PHE A 430 -10.73 -11.05 -0.76
C PHE A 430 -11.31 -12.23 -1.49
N GLN A 431 -12.64 -12.32 -1.49
CA GLN A 431 -13.42 -13.25 -2.30
C GLN A 431 -14.37 -12.48 -3.21
N SER A 432 -14.65 -12.99 -4.39
CA SER A 432 -15.55 -12.37 -5.38
C SER A 432 -16.95 -12.09 -4.82
N ASN A 433 -17.35 -12.84 -3.80
CA ASN A 433 -18.61 -12.64 -3.08
C ASN A 433 -18.49 -11.67 -1.88
N LEU A 434 -17.33 -11.09 -1.60
CA LEU A 434 -17.03 -10.24 -0.44
C LEU A 434 -17.46 -10.84 0.92
N ARG A 435 -17.50 -12.17 1.02
CA ARG A 435 -17.65 -12.86 2.30
C ARG A 435 -16.26 -13.05 2.90
N TRP A 436 -16.09 -12.69 4.15
CA TRP A 436 -14.77 -12.63 4.80
C TRP A 436 -14.27 -13.99 5.31
N GLN A 437 -14.79 -15.12 4.81
CA GLN A 437 -14.38 -16.43 5.31
C GLN A 437 -12.91 -16.72 4.98
N ALA A 438 -12.48 -16.54 3.73
CA ALA A 438 -11.08 -16.75 3.36
C ALA A 438 -10.11 -15.85 4.16
N ASN A 439 -10.50 -14.58 4.40
CA ASN A 439 -9.70 -13.69 5.24
C ASN A 439 -9.64 -14.17 6.70
N THR A 440 -10.77 -14.59 7.25
CA THR A 440 -10.85 -15.10 8.63
C THR A 440 -9.98 -16.35 8.81
N ASP A 441 -10.05 -17.27 7.87
CA ASP A 441 -9.24 -18.50 7.88
C ASP A 441 -7.75 -18.17 7.77
N PHE A 442 -7.39 -17.31 6.82
CA PHE A 442 -6.00 -16.85 6.63
C PHE A 442 -5.42 -16.17 7.88
N MET A 443 -6.17 -15.23 8.48
CA MET A 443 -5.74 -14.54 9.71
C MET A 443 -5.59 -15.51 10.88
N CYS A 444 -6.58 -16.38 11.08
CA CYS A 444 -6.57 -17.34 12.19
C CYS A 444 -5.43 -18.33 12.03
N GLN A 445 -5.21 -18.91 10.84
CA GLN A 445 -4.10 -19.81 10.57
C GLN A 445 -2.76 -19.15 10.86
N LYS A 446 -2.56 -17.91 10.37
CA LYS A 446 -1.33 -17.15 10.63
C LYS A 446 -1.15 -16.80 12.10
N ALA A 447 -2.21 -16.53 12.84
CA ALA A 447 -2.17 -16.25 14.26
C ALA A 447 -1.91 -17.54 15.07
N TYR A 448 -2.56 -18.65 14.72
CA TYR A 448 -2.29 -19.97 15.35
C TYR A 448 -0.85 -20.42 15.13
N SER A 449 -0.29 -20.26 13.93
CA SER A 449 1.10 -20.60 13.67
C SER A 449 2.09 -19.84 14.57
N ARG A 450 1.71 -18.63 15.05
CA ARG A 450 2.55 -17.84 15.96
C ARG A 450 2.43 -18.22 17.44
N LEU A 451 1.46 -19.03 17.82
CA LEU A 451 1.31 -19.47 19.22
C LEU A 451 2.48 -20.34 19.70
N TRP A 452 3.28 -20.91 18.79
CA TRP A 452 4.50 -21.64 19.18
C TRP A 452 5.47 -20.76 19.98
N MET A 453 5.54 -19.45 19.67
CA MET A 453 6.37 -18.50 20.41
C MET A 453 5.99 -18.46 21.90
N LEU A 454 4.68 -18.40 22.18
CA LEU A 454 4.19 -18.41 23.56
C LEU A 454 4.51 -19.72 24.27
N ARG A 455 4.37 -20.87 23.56
CA ARG A 455 4.75 -22.18 24.12
C ARG A 455 6.25 -22.26 24.42
N ARG A 456 7.08 -21.70 23.53
CA ARG A 456 8.53 -21.66 23.70
C ARG A 456 8.93 -20.77 24.87
N LEU A 457 8.38 -19.56 24.96
CA LEU A 457 8.61 -18.63 26.06
C LEU A 457 8.22 -19.26 27.41
N LYS A 458 7.06 -19.91 27.48
CA LYS A 458 6.61 -20.59 28.67
C LYS A 458 7.58 -21.70 29.13
N LYS A 459 8.10 -22.49 28.18
CA LYS A 459 9.12 -23.51 28.48
C LYS A 459 10.44 -22.91 29.01
N LEU A 460 10.75 -21.67 28.60
CA LEU A 460 11.93 -20.93 29.06
C LEU A 460 11.70 -20.18 30.39
N GLY A 461 10.53 -20.31 31.00
CA GLY A 461 10.20 -19.66 32.28
C GLY A 461 9.90 -18.16 32.16
N ALA A 462 9.50 -17.66 30.96
CA ALA A 462 9.15 -16.25 30.78
C ALA A 462 7.94 -15.86 31.64
N GLU A 463 7.96 -14.62 32.14
CA GLU A 463 6.90 -14.03 32.94
C GLU A 463 5.60 -13.87 32.14
N ILE A 464 4.45 -13.90 32.85
CA ILE A 464 3.13 -13.70 32.22
C ILE A 464 3.06 -12.37 31.46
N SER A 465 3.65 -11.31 32.00
CA SER A 465 3.71 -9.98 31.39
C SER A 465 4.45 -9.99 30.05
N GLU A 466 5.58 -10.71 29.96
CA GLU A 466 6.38 -10.83 28.74
C GLU A 466 5.64 -11.65 27.68
N MET A 467 5.01 -12.76 28.08
CA MET A 467 4.20 -13.57 27.17
C MET A 467 2.98 -12.79 26.66
N LEU A 468 2.35 -11.95 27.50
CA LEU A 468 1.24 -11.10 27.10
C LEU A 468 1.70 -10.02 26.08
N ASP A 469 2.88 -9.45 26.29
CA ASP A 469 3.47 -8.49 25.35
C ASP A 469 3.74 -9.14 23.98
N VAL A 470 4.29 -10.32 23.96
CA VAL A 470 4.50 -11.10 22.71
C VAL A 470 3.16 -11.46 22.06
N TYR A 471 2.15 -11.89 22.83
CA TYR A 471 0.80 -12.12 22.30
C TYR A 471 0.26 -10.86 21.60
N GLN A 472 0.33 -9.71 22.27
CA GLN A 472 -0.19 -8.46 21.72
C GLN A 472 0.54 -8.02 20.45
N LYS A 473 1.87 -8.13 20.41
CA LYS A 473 2.71 -7.65 19.32
C LYS A 473 2.83 -8.63 18.17
N GLN A 474 2.72 -9.93 18.40
CA GLN A 474 2.97 -10.94 17.37
C GLN A 474 1.73 -11.71 16.94
N VAL A 475 0.77 -11.95 17.82
CA VAL A 475 -0.42 -12.74 17.52
C VAL A 475 -1.64 -11.84 17.27
N ARG A 476 -2.00 -11.00 18.26
CA ARG A 476 -3.20 -10.16 18.18
C ARG A 476 -3.14 -9.16 17.03
N CYS A 477 -1.98 -8.58 16.73
CA CYS A 477 -1.82 -7.63 15.63
C CYS A 477 -2.22 -8.22 14.26
N VAL A 478 -2.10 -9.54 14.06
CA VAL A 478 -2.55 -10.22 12.84
C VAL A 478 -4.07 -10.24 12.75
N LEU A 479 -4.75 -10.45 13.89
CA LEU A 479 -6.22 -10.49 13.98
C LEU A 479 -6.87 -9.11 13.93
N GLU A 480 -6.08 -8.03 13.98
CA GLU A 480 -6.55 -6.64 13.97
C GLU A 480 -6.18 -5.89 12.68
N MET A 481 -5.45 -6.54 11.77
CA MET A 481 -4.99 -5.89 10.54
C MET A 481 -6.18 -5.43 9.67
N ALA A 482 -6.19 -4.14 9.33
CA ALA A 482 -7.25 -3.50 8.52
C ALA A 482 -8.68 -3.81 9.00
N VAL A 483 -8.88 -3.93 10.30
CA VAL A 483 -10.14 -4.36 10.92
C VAL A 483 -11.36 -3.57 10.44
N ALA A 484 -11.23 -2.27 10.18
CA ALA A 484 -12.33 -1.43 9.72
C ALA A 484 -12.89 -1.83 8.33
N VAL A 485 -12.17 -2.66 7.58
CA VAL A 485 -12.57 -3.12 6.24
C VAL A 485 -13.55 -4.30 6.32
N TRP A 486 -13.29 -5.25 7.21
CA TRP A 486 -13.96 -6.56 7.21
C TRP A 486 -14.83 -6.83 8.46
N GLU A 487 -14.64 -6.07 9.54
CA GLU A 487 -15.41 -6.25 10.80
C GLU A 487 -16.92 -6.17 10.59
N PRO A 488 -17.48 -5.20 9.85
CA PRO A 488 -18.94 -5.07 9.71
C PRO A 488 -19.58 -6.27 9.03
N GLY A 489 -18.87 -6.89 8.07
CA GLY A 489 -19.38 -8.03 7.30
C GLY A 489 -19.12 -9.41 7.94
N LEU A 490 -18.64 -9.48 9.19
CA LEU A 490 -18.41 -10.75 9.86
C LEU A 490 -19.68 -11.41 10.33
N THR A 491 -19.78 -12.70 10.07
CA THR A 491 -20.79 -13.56 10.74
C THR A 491 -20.42 -13.83 12.19
N ILE A 492 -21.41 -14.21 12.99
CA ILE A 492 -21.19 -14.63 14.39
C ILE A 492 -20.20 -15.81 14.47
N ALA A 493 -20.25 -16.73 13.50
CA ALA A 493 -19.34 -17.88 13.44
C ALA A 493 -17.89 -17.44 13.23
N GLN A 494 -17.63 -16.53 12.30
CA GLN A 494 -16.32 -15.97 12.02
C GLN A 494 -15.77 -15.17 13.24
N SER A 495 -16.62 -14.35 13.86
CA SER A 495 -16.24 -13.63 15.08
C SER A 495 -15.84 -14.58 16.21
N LYS A 496 -16.58 -15.69 16.40
CA LYS A 496 -16.22 -16.75 17.36
C LYS A 496 -14.93 -17.48 16.98
N GLN A 497 -14.66 -17.66 15.68
CA GLN A 497 -13.43 -18.28 15.18
C GLN A 497 -12.20 -17.43 15.54
N ILE A 498 -12.28 -16.12 15.33
CA ILE A 498 -11.22 -15.17 15.72
C ILE A 498 -11.00 -15.19 17.23
N GLU A 499 -12.08 -15.19 18.02
CA GLU A 499 -12.03 -15.21 19.48
C GLU A 499 -11.36 -16.50 20.04
N ARG A 500 -11.50 -17.63 19.34
CA ARG A 500 -10.84 -18.91 19.73
C ARG A 500 -9.32 -18.79 19.77
N VAL A 501 -8.72 -17.99 18.88
CA VAL A 501 -7.26 -17.77 18.87
C VAL A 501 -6.80 -17.13 20.19
N GLN A 502 -7.53 -16.09 20.66
CA GLN A 502 -7.23 -15.46 21.94
C GLN A 502 -7.42 -16.42 23.12
N LYS A 503 -8.49 -17.21 23.09
CA LYS A 503 -8.71 -18.25 24.13
C LYS A 503 -7.54 -19.20 24.21
N CYS A 504 -7.06 -19.70 23.06
CA CYS A 504 -5.88 -20.58 23.02
C CYS A 504 -4.60 -19.88 23.53
N ALA A 505 -4.39 -18.61 23.15
CA ALA A 505 -3.25 -17.85 23.63
C ALA A 505 -3.27 -17.69 25.16
N PHE A 506 -4.41 -17.30 25.72
CA PHE A 506 -4.57 -17.11 27.17
C PHE A 506 -4.46 -18.41 27.96
N TYR A 507 -4.98 -19.52 27.40
CA TYR A 507 -4.75 -20.86 27.95
C TYR A 507 -3.26 -21.21 28.02
N ILE A 508 -2.48 -20.92 26.97
CA ILE A 508 -1.03 -21.15 26.95
C ILE A 508 -0.34 -20.28 28.01
N ILE A 509 -0.67 -18.99 28.09
CA ILE A 509 -0.07 -18.03 29.01
C ILE A 509 -0.31 -18.46 30.47
N LEU A 510 -1.55 -18.69 30.85
CA LEU A 510 -1.93 -19.00 32.22
C LEU A 510 -1.59 -20.47 32.62
N GLY A 511 -1.67 -21.42 31.70
CA GLY A 511 -1.42 -22.83 31.96
C GLY A 511 -2.32 -23.39 33.06
N ALA A 512 -1.77 -23.91 34.13
CA ALA A 512 -2.52 -24.51 35.26
C ALA A 512 -3.43 -23.49 36.00
N SER A 513 -3.11 -22.19 35.92
CA SER A 513 -3.94 -21.13 36.53
C SER A 513 -5.17 -20.77 35.70
N HIS A 514 -5.30 -21.34 34.48
CA HIS A 514 -6.45 -21.07 33.61
C HIS A 514 -7.69 -21.82 34.12
N THR A 515 -8.76 -21.10 34.39
CA THR A 515 -10.05 -21.69 34.81
C THR A 515 -11.10 -21.52 33.71
N THR A 516 -11.63 -20.30 33.57
CA THR A 516 -12.58 -19.96 32.50
C THR A 516 -12.03 -18.81 31.67
N TYR A 517 -12.53 -18.66 30.45
CA TYR A 517 -12.11 -17.57 29.58
C TYR A 517 -12.44 -16.18 30.16
N GLY A 518 -13.59 -16.05 30.84
CA GLY A 518 -13.96 -14.81 31.54
C GLY A 518 -13.01 -14.44 32.68
N ASN A 519 -12.54 -15.43 33.43
CA ASN A 519 -11.53 -15.22 34.47
C ASN A 519 -10.15 -14.90 33.85
N ALA A 520 -9.78 -15.56 32.76
CA ALA A 520 -8.55 -15.27 32.04
C ALA A 520 -8.52 -13.83 31.49
N LEU A 521 -9.63 -13.33 30.96
CA LEU A 521 -9.76 -11.93 30.54
C LEU A 521 -9.52 -10.97 31.71
N LYS A 522 -10.14 -11.21 32.88
CA LYS A 522 -9.94 -10.38 34.08
C LYS A 522 -8.50 -10.44 34.58
N GLN A 523 -7.93 -11.64 34.71
CA GLN A 523 -6.59 -11.86 35.24
C GLN A 523 -5.49 -11.25 34.36
N LEU A 524 -5.65 -11.28 33.03
CA LEU A 524 -4.69 -10.73 32.07
C LEU A 524 -5.02 -9.28 31.67
N GLY A 525 -6.06 -8.63 32.25
CA GLY A 525 -6.48 -7.31 31.84
C GLY A 525 -6.90 -7.23 30.39
N GLY A 526 -7.45 -8.33 29.84
CA GLY A 526 -7.88 -8.44 28.47
C GLY A 526 -9.32 -8.01 28.26
N GLU A 527 -9.71 -7.88 27.02
CA GLU A 527 -11.08 -7.61 26.56
C GLU A 527 -11.47 -8.59 25.46
N LEU A 528 -12.77 -8.74 25.19
CA LEU A 528 -13.23 -9.51 24.04
C LEU A 528 -12.69 -8.90 22.75
N LEU A 529 -12.21 -9.72 21.82
CA LEU A 529 -11.72 -9.22 20.54
C LEU A 529 -12.82 -8.52 19.74
N SER A 530 -14.09 -8.93 19.88
CA SER A 530 -15.24 -8.24 19.26
C SER A 530 -15.39 -6.80 19.77
N GLU A 531 -15.34 -6.56 21.08
CA GLU A 531 -15.41 -5.22 21.67
C GLU A 531 -14.21 -4.37 21.25
N ARG A 532 -13.03 -5.00 21.23
CA ARG A 532 -11.80 -4.34 20.81
C ARG A 532 -11.84 -3.93 19.34
N ARG A 533 -12.35 -4.79 18.45
CA ARG A 533 -12.51 -4.46 17.03
C ARG A 533 -13.41 -3.25 16.84
N GLN A 534 -14.54 -3.16 17.55
CA GLN A 534 -15.42 -1.97 17.53
C GLN A 534 -14.70 -0.70 18.00
N LYS A 535 -13.90 -0.77 19.06
CA LYS A 535 -13.06 0.36 19.51
C LYS A 535 -12.04 0.79 18.45
N LEU A 536 -11.43 -0.17 17.75
CA LEU A 536 -10.48 0.11 16.66
C LEU A 536 -11.17 0.76 15.45
N CYS A 537 -12.36 0.28 15.07
CA CYS A 537 -13.18 0.88 14.00
C CYS A 537 -13.56 2.33 14.35
N LEU A 538 -14.04 2.59 15.58
CA LEU A 538 -14.34 3.94 16.04
C LEU A 538 -13.10 4.85 16.05
N LYS A 539 -11.95 4.33 16.51
CA LYS A 539 -10.68 5.09 16.48
C LYS A 539 -10.28 5.43 15.05
N PHE A 540 -10.45 4.51 14.12
CA PHE A 540 -10.18 4.71 12.70
C PHE A 540 -11.14 5.76 12.11
N ALA A 541 -12.45 5.65 12.34
CA ALA A 541 -13.45 6.60 11.88
C ALA A 541 -13.16 8.05 12.36
N LYS A 542 -12.82 8.23 13.63
CA LYS A 542 -12.44 9.54 14.21
C LYS A 542 -11.18 10.13 13.60
N LYS A 543 -10.25 9.30 13.14
CA LYS A 543 -9.06 9.76 12.42
C LYS A 543 -9.41 10.16 10.99
N SER A 544 -10.23 9.37 10.32
CA SER A 544 -10.68 9.62 8.95
C SER A 544 -11.57 10.86 8.83
N GLU A 545 -12.45 11.09 9.81
CA GLU A 545 -13.28 12.29 9.93
C GLU A 545 -12.46 13.60 9.87
N LYS A 546 -11.25 13.59 10.44
CA LYS A 546 -10.36 14.76 10.50
C LYS A 546 -9.44 14.88 9.29
N HIS A 547 -9.42 13.90 8.42
CA HIS A 547 -8.52 13.87 7.27
C HIS A 547 -9.17 14.56 6.07
N THR A 548 -8.45 15.46 5.40
CA THR A 548 -8.98 16.27 4.29
C THR A 548 -9.57 15.44 3.15
N GLN A 549 -8.98 14.29 2.83
CA GLN A 549 -9.44 13.40 1.78
C GLN A 549 -10.64 12.54 2.19
N PHE A 550 -10.71 12.09 3.46
CA PHE A 550 -11.72 11.12 3.93
C PHE A 550 -12.84 11.73 4.75
N SER A 551 -12.76 13.02 5.11
CA SER A 551 -13.88 13.73 5.74
C SER A 551 -15.16 13.69 4.92
N SER A 552 -15.03 13.63 3.59
CA SER A 552 -16.13 13.47 2.64
C SER A 552 -16.90 12.14 2.75
N TRP A 553 -16.34 11.13 3.43
CA TRP A 553 -17.06 9.89 3.74
C TRP A 553 -18.24 10.12 4.68
N PHE A 554 -18.20 11.20 5.48
CA PHE A 554 -19.16 11.52 6.52
C PHE A 554 -19.86 12.84 6.19
N GLU A 555 -21.05 12.77 5.56
CA GLU A 555 -21.83 13.95 5.19
C GLU A 555 -22.49 14.56 6.45
N PRO A 556 -22.21 15.83 6.78
CA PRO A 556 -22.84 16.47 7.92
C PRO A 556 -24.35 16.61 7.74
N THR A 557 -25.11 16.52 8.82
CA THR A 557 -26.55 16.83 8.81
C THR A 557 -26.73 18.35 8.69
N GLU A 558 -27.53 18.80 7.72
CA GLU A 558 -27.81 20.23 7.54
C GLU A 558 -28.68 20.77 8.67
N GLU A 559 -28.43 22.01 9.13
CA GLU A 559 -29.22 22.66 10.21
C GLU A 559 -30.71 22.76 9.89
N ARG A 560 -31.09 22.83 8.60
CA ARG A 560 -32.49 22.86 8.14
C ARG A 560 -33.24 21.54 8.32
N GLU A 561 -32.53 20.44 8.57
CA GLU A 561 -33.12 19.12 8.84
C GLU A 561 -33.32 18.91 10.37
N LEU A 562 -32.97 19.90 11.20
CA LEU A 562 -33.25 19.90 12.63
C LEU A 562 -34.75 20.03 12.84
N PRO A 563 -35.40 19.21 13.69
CA PRO A 563 -36.80 19.41 14.05
C PRO A 563 -36.96 20.76 14.74
N LEU A 564 -38.04 21.50 14.37
CA LEU A 564 -38.41 22.74 15.04
C LEU A 564 -38.61 22.48 16.56
N PRO A 565 -38.22 23.42 17.45
CA PRO A 565 -38.15 23.21 18.90
C PRO A 565 -39.45 22.78 19.59
N ASN A 566 -40.57 22.72 18.89
CA ASN A 566 -41.91 22.46 19.45
C ASN A 566 -42.57 21.15 18.95
N THR A 567 -41.86 20.25 18.25
CA THR A 567 -42.43 18.94 17.92
C THR A 567 -41.92 17.88 18.90
N ARG A 568 -42.87 17.24 19.63
CA ARG A 568 -42.66 16.12 20.57
C ARG A 568 -42.13 14.84 19.89
N SER A 569 -41.18 14.91 18.99
CA SER A 569 -40.50 13.72 18.48
C SER A 569 -39.09 13.71 19.04
N ASP A 570 -38.81 12.75 19.94
CA ASP A 570 -37.49 12.39 20.45
C ASP A 570 -36.53 11.88 19.30
N LYS A 571 -36.51 12.60 18.19
CA LYS A 571 -35.56 12.27 17.12
C LYS A 571 -34.21 12.87 17.48
N THR A 572 -33.32 12.05 17.96
CA THR A 572 -31.91 12.36 18.14
C THR A 572 -31.34 12.92 16.83
N VAL A 573 -30.86 14.16 16.88
CA VAL A 573 -30.23 14.78 15.72
C VAL A 573 -28.86 14.16 15.54
N LEU A 574 -28.71 13.35 14.51
CA LEU A 574 -27.44 12.71 14.16
C LEU A 574 -26.45 13.76 13.64
N LYS A 575 -25.16 13.61 13.97
CA LYS A 575 -24.10 14.51 13.45
C LYS A 575 -23.88 14.33 11.96
N TYR A 576 -23.94 13.09 11.49
CA TYR A 576 -23.75 12.73 10.10
C TYR A 576 -25.01 12.08 9.55
N LYS A 577 -25.31 12.34 8.27
CA LYS A 577 -26.39 11.67 7.56
C LYS A 577 -26.08 10.18 7.48
N PRO A 578 -27.01 9.30 7.84
CA PRO A 578 -26.85 7.87 7.61
C PRO A 578 -26.63 7.60 6.11
N VAL A 579 -25.73 6.68 5.81
CA VAL A 579 -25.53 6.24 4.42
C VAL A 579 -26.81 5.60 3.92
N THR A 580 -27.33 6.07 2.79
CA THR A 580 -28.55 5.47 2.20
C THR A 580 -28.20 4.12 1.64
N VAL A 581 -28.81 3.05 2.17
CA VAL A 581 -28.59 1.67 1.79
C VAL A 581 -29.89 1.02 1.37
N ARG A 582 -29.84 0.05 0.44
CA ARG A 582 -30.99 -0.70 -0.03
C ARG A 582 -30.89 -2.19 0.33
N THR A 583 -29.68 -2.69 0.46
CA THR A 583 -29.41 -4.11 0.76
C THR A 583 -28.69 -4.25 2.09
N ASP A 584 -28.99 -5.31 2.84
CA ASP A 584 -28.28 -5.66 4.08
C ASP A 584 -26.76 -5.77 3.85
N ARG A 585 -26.38 -6.25 2.68
CA ARG A 585 -24.98 -6.40 2.30
C ARG A 585 -24.22 -5.06 2.26
N TYR A 586 -24.85 -3.99 1.78
CA TYR A 586 -24.25 -2.67 1.80
C TYR A 586 -24.37 -2.05 3.20
N MET A 587 -25.44 -2.35 3.95
CA MET A 587 -25.57 -1.92 5.35
C MET A 587 -24.45 -2.49 6.22
N ASP A 588 -24.13 -3.76 6.07
CA ASP A 588 -23.03 -4.46 6.76
C ASP A 588 -21.65 -4.20 6.10
N SER A 589 -21.46 -2.99 5.57
CA SER A 589 -20.21 -2.58 4.94
C SER A 589 -19.48 -1.48 5.72
N PRO A 590 -18.20 -1.19 5.39
CA PRO A 590 -17.39 -0.27 6.17
C PRO A 590 -17.99 1.12 6.38
N LEU A 591 -18.45 1.81 5.32
CA LEU A 591 -18.87 3.21 5.45
C LEU A 591 -20.14 3.40 6.26
N PRO A 592 -21.25 2.64 6.02
CA PRO A 592 -22.42 2.71 6.92
C PRO A 592 -22.05 2.45 8.38
N HIS A 593 -21.28 1.39 8.64
CA HIS A 593 -20.85 1.04 9.99
C HIS A 593 -20.02 2.14 10.68
N LEU A 594 -19.04 2.71 9.99
CA LEU A 594 -18.19 3.78 10.54
C LEU A 594 -19.01 5.05 10.81
N THR A 595 -19.99 5.37 9.96
CA THR A 595 -20.91 6.50 10.14
C THR A 595 -21.77 6.30 11.39
N ASP A 596 -22.33 5.11 11.58
CA ASP A 596 -23.13 4.76 12.76
C ASP A 596 -22.30 4.81 14.06
N LEU A 597 -21.06 4.31 14.02
CA LEU A 597 -20.16 4.39 15.17
C LEU A 597 -19.85 5.84 15.57
N LEU A 598 -19.66 6.74 14.60
CA LEU A 598 -19.46 8.16 14.87
C LEU A 598 -20.71 8.81 15.43
N ASN A 599 -21.87 8.56 14.86
CA ASN A 599 -23.15 9.09 15.35
C ASN A 599 -23.40 8.65 16.78
N ASN A 600 -23.26 7.36 17.09
CA ASN A 600 -23.40 6.80 18.43
C ASN A 600 -22.38 7.37 19.44
N TYR A 601 -21.17 7.68 18.97
CA TYR A 601 -20.15 8.31 19.82
C TYR A 601 -20.51 9.75 20.18
N TYR A 602 -21.02 10.53 19.22
CA TYR A 602 -21.37 11.93 19.45
C TYR A 602 -22.69 12.06 20.23
N ASP A 603 -23.64 11.15 20.07
CA ASP A 603 -24.88 11.12 20.85
C ASP A 603 -24.61 10.86 22.34
N LYS A 604 -23.72 9.92 22.67
CA LYS A 604 -23.30 9.65 24.06
C LYS A 604 -22.52 10.79 24.72
N LYS A 605 -22.12 11.82 23.98
CA LYS A 605 -21.38 12.98 24.51
C LYS A 605 -22.27 14.21 24.75
N LYS A 606 -23.52 14.20 24.27
CA LYS A 606 -24.53 15.16 24.60
C LYS A 606 -25.13 14.84 25.97
#